data_a892336af6b246a9f9fbe6c694d175fa
#
_entry.id   a892336af6b246a9f9fbe6c694d175fa
#
_cell.length_a   1.000
_cell.length_b   1.000
_cell.length_c   1.000
_cell.angle_alpha   90.00
_cell.angle_beta   90.00
_cell.angle_gamma   90.00
#
_symmetry.space_group_name_H-M   'P 1'
#
loop_
_entity.id
_entity.type
_entity.pdbx_description
1 polymer ?
#
loop_
_entity_poly.entity_id
_entity_poly.type
_entity_poly.pdbx_seq_one_letter_code
_entity_poly.pdbx_strand_id
1 'polypeptide(L)'
;MELVHKNLVLPNNGKKLLLHTCCAPCSGSIILSIQGSGIDFTIFFYNPNIHPKQEYEIRKDENIRFAEKCGVPIVDAEYDTDNWYTRAKGMEFEPERGSRCAMCFDMRMERTALYAYENGFDTIATSLGISRWKDLNQVNEAGKNAANKYEGLTYWDYNWRKNGGAACNMEICKNQKFYQQEYCGCAFSLRDANKWRVANGREKIRIGEKYYGSEK
;
A
#
# COMPACT_ATOMS: atom_id res chain seq x y z
N MET A 1 0.81 -12.72 20.22
CA MET A 1 1.26 -12.96 18.82
C MET A 1 2.66 -12.41 18.66
N GLU A 2 3.55 -13.23 18.15
CA GLU A 2 4.95 -12.84 17.99
C GLU A 2 5.18 -12.33 16.57
N LEU A 3 5.77 -11.10 16.45
CA LEU A 3 6.17 -10.56 15.15
C LEU A 3 7.37 -11.33 14.61
N VAL A 4 7.35 -11.66 13.32
CA VAL A 4 8.43 -12.42 12.68
C VAL A 4 9.59 -11.53 12.20
N HIS A 5 9.30 -10.26 11.91
CA HIS A 5 10.31 -9.26 11.56
C HIS A 5 10.62 -8.40 12.78
N LYS A 6 11.80 -8.58 13.35
CA LYS A 6 12.27 -7.90 14.56
C LYS A 6 13.68 -7.35 14.34
N ASN A 7 14.05 -6.37 15.16
CA ASN A 7 15.40 -5.74 15.12
C ASN A 7 15.75 -5.26 13.72
N LEU A 8 14.76 -4.68 13.04
CA LEU A 8 14.95 -4.12 11.71
C LEU A 8 15.88 -2.90 11.78
N VAL A 9 16.68 -2.74 10.74
CA VAL A 9 17.59 -1.60 10.58
C VAL A 9 17.35 -0.98 9.21
N LEU A 10 17.26 0.34 9.16
CA LEU A 10 17.12 1.06 7.90
C LEU A 10 18.41 0.93 7.06
N PRO A 11 18.30 0.87 5.72
CA PRO A 11 19.46 0.86 4.86
C PRO A 11 20.27 2.16 4.99
N ASN A 12 21.56 2.12 4.67
CA ASN A 12 22.46 3.27 4.61
C ASN A 12 22.47 4.14 5.88
N ASN A 13 22.30 3.53 7.06
CA ASN A 13 22.20 4.23 8.35
C ASN A 13 21.07 5.29 8.38
N GLY A 14 19.99 5.09 7.64
CA GLY A 14 18.83 5.95 7.64
C GLY A 14 18.26 6.16 9.05
N LYS A 15 17.64 7.30 9.27
CA LYS A 15 17.09 7.70 10.57
C LYS A 15 15.58 7.89 10.55
N LYS A 16 15.03 8.32 9.42
CA LYS A 16 13.62 8.72 9.30
C LYS A 16 12.96 8.11 8.07
N LEU A 17 11.99 7.23 8.29
CA LEU A 17 11.32 6.47 7.25
C LEU A 17 9.96 7.07 6.89
N LEU A 18 9.68 7.23 5.60
CA LEU A 18 8.33 7.44 5.08
C LEU A 18 7.79 6.12 4.50
N LEU A 19 6.76 5.54 5.12
CA LEU A 19 6.16 4.28 4.70
C LEU A 19 4.89 4.52 3.86
N HIS A 20 4.97 4.32 2.55
CA HIS A 20 3.78 4.34 1.71
C HIS A 20 2.88 3.13 2.00
N THR A 21 1.58 3.39 2.23
CA THR A 21 0.58 2.34 2.50
C THR A 21 -0.59 2.42 1.52
N CYS A 22 -1.13 1.26 1.13
CA CYS A 22 -2.30 1.20 0.25
C CYS A 22 -3.60 0.81 0.97
N CYS A 23 -3.50 0.06 2.07
CA CYS A 23 -4.63 -0.41 2.87
C CYS A 23 -4.09 -1.05 4.15
N ALA A 24 -4.88 -1.05 5.21
CA ALA A 24 -4.48 -1.62 6.50
C ALA A 24 -4.12 -3.12 6.42
N PRO A 25 -4.86 -3.97 5.66
CA PRO A 25 -4.47 -5.37 5.50
C PRO A 25 -3.08 -5.59 4.91
N CYS A 26 -2.56 -4.64 4.13
CA CYS A 26 -1.22 -4.74 3.55
C CYS A 26 -0.13 -4.13 4.45
N SER A 27 -0.50 -3.33 5.43
CA SER A 27 0.46 -2.56 6.23
C SER A 27 0.54 -2.98 7.70
N GLY A 28 -0.45 -3.69 8.23
CA GLY A 28 -0.57 -3.95 9.66
C GLY A 28 0.66 -4.61 10.29
N SER A 29 1.17 -5.71 9.71
CA SER A 29 2.38 -6.38 10.23
C SER A 29 3.63 -5.54 10.03
N ILE A 30 3.70 -4.77 8.95
CA ILE A 30 4.84 -3.90 8.62
C ILE A 30 4.94 -2.79 9.66
N ILE A 31 3.85 -2.08 9.92
CA ILE A 31 3.77 -1.00 10.92
C ILE A 31 4.21 -1.51 12.30
N LEU A 32 3.66 -2.64 12.76
CA LEU A 32 4.02 -3.21 14.05
C LEU A 32 5.49 -3.66 14.12
N SER A 33 6.04 -4.20 13.01
CA SER A 33 7.45 -4.64 12.95
C SER A 33 8.42 -3.48 12.97
N ILE A 34 8.12 -2.39 12.23
CA ILE A 34 8.93 -1.18 12.21
C ILE A 34 8.90 -0.51 13.58
N GLN A 35 7.70 -0.35 14.17
CA GLN A 35 7.51 0.23 15.50
C GLN A 35 8.23 -0.60 16.59
N GLY A 36 8.06 -1.93 16.56
CA GLY A 36 8.71 -2.83 17.50
C GLY A 36 10.23 -2.88 17.37
N SER A 37 10.79 -2.37 16.27
CA SER A 37 12.23 -2.21 16.03
C SER A 37 12.76 -0.82 16.44
N GLY A 38 11.91 0.07 16.96
CA GLY A 38 12.31 1.41 17.43
C GLY A 38 12.67 2.39 16.30
N ILE A 39 12.21 2.12 15.07
CA ILE A 39 12.47 3.00 13.92
C ILE A 39 11.46 4.15 13.93
N ASP A 40 11.94 5.38 13.76
CA ASP A 40 11.11 6.57 13.56
C ASP A 40 10.52 6.56 12.16
N PHE A 41 9.18 6.60 12.04
CA PHE A 41 8.52 6.57 10.75
C PHE A 41 7.18 7.29 10.75
N THR A 42 6.79 7.72 9.54
CA THR A 42 5.49 8.29 9.24
C THR A 42 4.82 7.47 8.14
N ILE A 43 3.54 7.22 8.26
CA ILE A 43 2.73 6.57 7.22
C ILE A 43 2.36 7.62 6.18
N PHE A 44 2.47 7.26 4.89
CA PHE A 44 2.06 8.10 3.76
C PHE A 44 0.97 7.38 2.96
N PHE A 45 -0.25 7.91 3.01
CA PHE A 45 -1.39 7.36 2.29
C PHE A 45 -1.63 8.16 1.01
N TYR A 46 -1.09 7.67 -0.11
CA TYR A 46 -1.27 8.24 -1.45
C TYR A 46 -1.74 7.17 -2.43
N ASN A 47 -3.03 7.17 -2.77
CA ASN A 47 -3.65 6.08 -3.53
C ASN A 47 -4.70 6.59 -4.54
N PRO A 48 -4.32 7.43 -5.52
CA PRO A 48 -5.26 7.98 -6.51
C PRO A 48 -5.85 6.92 -7.44
N ASN A 49 -5.29 5.72 -7.42
CA ASN A 49 -5.74 4.56 -8.18
C ASN A 49 -6.97 3.85 -7.58
N ILE A 50 -7.33 4.12 -6.34
CA ILE A 50 -8.43 3.38 -5.69
C ILE A 50 -9.78 3.98 -6.11
N HIS A 51 -10.60 3.18 -6.76
CA HIS A 51 -11.92 3.53 -7.29
C HIS A 51 -12.95 2.43 -6.94
N PRO A 52 -14.23 2.78 -6.71
CA PRO A 52 -14.77 4.13 -6.60
C PRO A 52 -14.30 4.86 -5.33
N LYS A 53 -14.67 6.14 -5.20
CA LYS A 53 -14.30 6.96 -4.03
C LYS A 53 -14.71 6.32 -2.70
N GLN A 54 -15.84 5.63 -2.64
CA GLN A 54 -16.28 4.90 -1.45
C GLN A 54 -15.22 3.86 -0.98
N GLU A 55 -14.64 3.10 -1.90
CA GLU A 55 -13.57 2.15 -1.57
C GLU A 55 -12.29 2.85 -1.08
N TYR A 56 -11.96 4.00 -1.68
CA TYR A 56 -10.83 4.83 -1.24
C TYR A 56 -11.03 5.31 0.21
N GLU A 57 -12.21 5.87 0.55
CA GLU A 57 -12.50 6.34 1.90
C GLU A 57 -12.45 5.22 2.92
N ILE A 58 -13.03 4.05 2.65
CA ILE A 58 -12.96 2.88 3.54
C ILE A 58 -11.50 2.49 3.84
N ARG A 59 -10.65 2.42 2.80
CA ARG A 59 -9.24 2.04 2.98
C ARG A 59 -8.45 3.12 3.71
N LYS A 60 -8.77 4.39 3.47
CA LYS A 60 -8.17 5.53 4.15
C LYS A 60 -8.51 5.54 5.63
N ASP A 61 -9.80 5.51 5.96
CA ASP A 61 -10.29 5.55 7.33
C ASP A 61 -9.71 4.40 8.17
N GLU A 62 -9.59 3.21 7.58
CA GLU A 62 -9.00 2.08 8.27
C GLU A 62 -7.49 2.22 8.50
N ASN A 63 -6.74 2.83 7.55
CA ASN A 63 -5.34 3.17 7.76
C ASN A 63 -5.18 4.22 8.87
N ILE A 64 -6.01 5.27 8.88
CA ILE A 64 -6.01 6.31 9.93
C ILE A 64 -6.30 5.67 11.28
N ARG A 65 -7.40 4.92 11.39
CA ARG A 65 -7.78 4.22 12.63
C ARG A 65 -6.65 3.35 13.17
N PHE A 66 -5.94 2.63 12.30
CA PHE A 66 -4.85 1.76 12.74
C PHE A 66 -3.58 2.54 13.10
N ALA A 67 -3.27 3.60 12.37
CA ALA A 67 -2.18 4.51 12.70
C ALA A 67 -2.38 5.16 14.08
N GLU A 68 -3.58 5.67 14.37
CA GLU A 68 -3.95 6.23 15.67
C GLU A 68 -3.82 5.19 16.79
N LYS A 69 -4.32 3.96 16.56
CA LYS A 69 -4.19 2.86 17.52
C LYS A 69 -2.74 2.53 17.85
N CYS A 70 -1.83 2.66 16.88
CA CYS A 70 -0.40 2.42 17.05
C CYS A 70 0.35 3.68 17.56
N GLY A 71 -0.28 4.85 17.60
CA GLY A 71 0.39 6.12 17.91
C GLY A 71 1.41 6.54 16.87
N VAL A 72 1.17 6.19 15.59
CA VAL A 72 2.08 6.49 14.46
C VAL A 72 1.53 7.64 13.63
N PRO A 73 2.35 8.65 13.30
CA PRO A 73 1.92 9.73 12.41
C PRO A 73 1.50 9.21 11.03
N ILE A 74 0.43 9.79 10.47
CA ILE A 74 -0.04 9.50 9.12
C ILE A 74 -0.28 10.78 8.34
N VAL A 75 0.15 10.80 7.10
CA VAL A 75 -0.13 11.85 6.12
C VAL A 75 -1.16 11.33 5.13
N ASP A 76 -2.33 11.98 5.10
CA ASP A 76 -3.36 11.76 4.08
C ASP A 76 -3.05 12.69 2.89
N ALA A 77 -2.49 12.12 1.84
CA ALA A 77 -2.12 12.87 0.65
C ALA A 77 -3.32 13.03 -0.30
N GLU A 78 -3.14 13.87 -1.31
CA GLU A 78 -4.16 14.22 -2.28
C GLU A 78 -4.74 12.98 -3.03
N TYR A 79 -6.04 12.99 -3.26
CA TYR A 79 -6.74 11.99 -4.07
C TYR A 79 -6.86 12.45 -5.53
N ASP A 80 -5.73 12.52 -6.23
CA ASP A 80 -5.58 13.01 -7.60
C ASP A 80 -5.91 11.93 -8.64
N THR A 81 -7.18 11.61 -8.77
CA THR A 81 -7.68 10.58 -9.70
C THR A 81 -7.50 10.96 -11.16
N ASP A 82 -7.61 12.24 -11.49
CA ASP A 82 -7.53 12.71 -12.89
C ASP A 82 -6.13 12.47 -13.45
N ASN A 83 -5.09 12.74 -12.67
CA ASN A 83 -3.72 12.42 -13.04
C ASN A 83 -3.52 10.91 -13.23
N TRP A 84 -4.10 10.08 -12.35
CA TRP A 84 -4.01 8.64 -12.50
C TRP A 84 -4.70 8.16 -13.78
N TYR A 85 -5.91 8.64 -14.08
CA TYR A 85 -6.61 8.28 -15.33
C TYR A 85 -5.89 8.78 -16.57
N THR A 86 -5.33 9.98 -16.52
CA THR A 86 -4.53 10.54 -17.62
C THR A 86 -3.34 9.64 -17.93
N ARG A 87 -2.59 9.20 -16.92
CA ARG A 87 -1.46 8.28 -17.08
C ARG A 87 -1.89 6.87 -17.52
N ALA A 88 -3.07 6.41 -17.12
CA ALA A 88 -3.60 5.09 -17.47
C ALA A 88 -4.25 5.03 -18.86
N LYS A 89 -4.38 6.15 -19.56
CA LYS A 89 -4.99 6.22 -20.89
C LYS A 89 -4.26 5.34 -21.90
N GLY A 90 -5.02 4.49 -22.59
CA GLY A 90 -4.48 3.51 -23.53
C GLY A 90 -4.06 2.18 -22.89
N MET A 91 -4.11 2.07 -21.56
CA MET A 91 -3.76 0.86 -20.81
C MET A 91 -4.98 0.20 -20.13
N GLU A 92 -6.20 0.56 -20.53
CA GLU A 92 -7.45 0.14 -19.90
C GLU A 92 -7.65 -1.38 -19.92
N PHE A 93 -7.10 -2.05 -20.93
CA PHE A 93 -7.21 -3.49 -21.15
C PHE A 93 -5.93 -4.27 -20.81
N GLU A 94 -4.89 -3.59 -20.33
CA GLU A 94 -3.70 -4.26 -19.82
C GLU A 94 -4.05 -5.19 -18.66
N PRO A 95 -3.45 -6.38 -18.59
CA PRO A 95 -3.69 -7.31 -17.50
C PRO A 95 -3.14 -6.76 -16.16
N GLU A 96 -3.56 -7.36 -15.07
CA GLU A 96 -2.87 -7.13 -13.79
C GLU A 96 -1.40 -7.56 -13.90
N ARG A 97 -0.50 -6.81 -13.28
CA ARG A 97 0.97 -6.91 -13.39
C ARG A 97 1.55 -6.49 -14.76
N GLY A 98 0.72 -6.00 -15.70
CA GLY A 98 1.16 -5.40 -16.96
C GLY A 98 1.64 -3.96 -16.78
N SER A 99 1.81 -3.24 -17.92
CA SER A 99 2.33 -1.86 -17.97
C SER A 99 1.53 -0.87 -17.14
N ARG A 100 0.20 -1.01 -17.09
CA ARG A 100 -0.67 -0.18 -16.25
C ARG A 100 -0.31 -0.29 -14.75
N CYS A 101 0.03 -1.50 -14.28
CA CYS A 101 0.43 -1.69 -12.89
C CYS A 101 1.82 -1.09 -12.63
N ALA A 102 2.76 -1.21 -13.54
CA ALA A 102 4.08 -0.58 -13.44
C ALA A 102 3.92 0.96 -13.35
N MET A 103 3.21 1.58 -14.29
CA MET A 103 2.88 3.02 -14.25
C MET A 103 2.24 3.44 -12.92
N CYS A 104 1.30 2.63 -12.39
CA CYS A 104 0.63 2.92 -11.13
C CYS A 104 1.59 2.87 -9.93
N PHE A 105 2.58 1.96 -9.93
CA PHE A 105 3.61 1.92 -8.89
C PHE A 105 4.58 3.09 -9.03
N ASP A 106 5.02 3.41 -10.24
CA ASP A 106 5.89 4.56 -10.50
C ASP A 106 5.26 5.85 -9.98
N MET A 107 4.03 6.16 -10.37
CA MET A 107 3.32 7.35 -9.92
C MET A 107 3.26 7.46 -8.39
N ARG A 108 2.97 6.36 -7.72
CA ARG A 108 2.84 6.34 -6.25
C ARG A 108 4.19 6.49 -5.56
N MET A 109 5.23 5.84 -6.08
CA MET A 109 6.58 5.95 -5.52
C MET A 109 7.20 7.30 -5.83
N GLU A 110 6.98 7.88 -7.01
CA GLU A 110 7.41 9.24 -7.35
C GLU A 110 6.85 10.28 -6.36
N ARG A 111 5.54 10.21 -6.07
CA ARG A 111 4.93 11.14 -5.10
C ARG A 111 5.42 10.92 -3.68
N THR A 112 5.65 9.65 -3.30
CA THR A 112 6.23 9.29 -2.00
C THR A 112 7.65 9.84 -1.87
N ALA A 113 8.49 9.67 -2.89
CA ALA A 113 9.87 10.14 -2.89
C ALA A 113 9.96 11.67 -2.86
N LEU A 114 9.12 12.35 -3.63
CA LEU A 114 9.03 13.82 -3.61
C LEU A 114 8.69 14.32 -2.21
N TYR A 115 7.61 13.78 -1.60
CA TYR A 115 7.20 14.18 -0.26
C TYR A 115 8.30 13.89 0.78
N ALA A 116 8.96 12.74 0.67
CA ALA A 116 10.05 12.38 1.57
C ALA A 116 11.20 13.39 1.48
N TYR A 117 11.62 13.73 0.28
CA TYR A 117 12.69 14.71 0.05
C TYR A 117 12.34 16.10 0.60
N GLU A 118 11.13 16.60 0.32
CA GLU A 118 10.66 17.92 0.77
C GLU A 118 10.50 18.01 2.31
N ASN A 119 10.30 16.87 3.00
CA ASN A 119 10.02 16.82 4.43
C ASN A 119 11.15 16.17 5.27
N GLY A 120 12.33 16.01 4.68
CA GLY A 120 13.54 15.58 5.39
C GLY A 120 13.52 14.12 5.85
N PHE A 121 12.85 13.23 5.10
CA PHE A 121 13.00 11.78 5.25
C PHE A 121 14.19 11.32 4.41
N ASP A 122 14.95 10.37 4.92
CA ASP A 122 16.11 9.80 4.24
C ASP A 122 15.84 8.41 3.66
N THR A 123 14.73 7.81 4.07
CA THR A 123 14.36 6.47 3.63
C THR A 123 12.87 6.42 3.25
N ILE A 124 12.56 5.73 2.15
CA ILE A 124 11.19 5.39 1.76
C ILE A 124 11.00 3.88 1.67
N ALA A 125 9.81 3.40 2.01
CA ALA A 125 9.40 2.02 1.81
C ALA A 125 7.93 1.95 1.38
N THR A 126 7.48 0.76 0.99
CA THR A 126 6.06 0.56 0.67
C THR A 126 5.51 -0.76 1.19
N SER A 127 4.25 -0.76 1.58
CA SER A 127 3.51 -1.96 1.93
C SER A 127 3.05 -2.77 0.71
N LEU A 128 3.21 -2.27 -0.51
CA LEU A 128 2.77 -2.94 -1.73
C LEU A 128 3.40 -4.32 -1.90
N GLY A 129 4.66 -4.44 -1.51
CA GLY A 129 5.45 -5.67 -1.66
C GLY A 129 4.94 -6.87 -0.87
N ILE A 130 4.11 -6.69 0.17
CA ILE A 130 3.59 -7.83 0.94
C ILE A 130 2.49 -8.61 0.22
N SER A 131 1.78 -7.98 -0.71
CA SER A 131 0.69 -8.61 -1.45
C SER A 131 1.21 -9.60 -2.48
N ARG A 132 0.80 -10.88 -2.38
CA ARG A 132 1.12 -11.92 -3.36
C ARG A 132 0.56 -11.66 -4.76
N TRP A 133 -0.40 -10.75 -4.88
CA TRP A 133 -1.05 -10.37 -6.14
C TRP A 133 -0.27 -9.32 -6.93
N LYS A 134 0.77 -8.74 -6.33
CA LYS A 134 1.64 -7.76 -6.99
C LYS A 134 2.99 -8.37 -7.33
N ASP A 135 3.56 -7.94 -8.43
CA ASP A 135 4.94 -8.28 -8.78
C ASP A 135 5.88 -7.46 -7.90
N LEU A 136 6.69 -8.17 -7.09
CA LEU A 136 7.63 -7.53 -6.17
C LEU A 136 8.75 -6.80 -6.91
N ASN A 137 9.17 -7.33 -8.07
CA ASN A 137 10.25 -6.70 -8.85
C ASN A 137 9.78 -5.36 -9.42
N GLN A 138 8.57 -5.30 -10.00
CA GLN A 138 7.97 -4.03 -10.46
C GLN A 138 7.85 -3.01 -9.32
N VAL A 139 7.41 -3.45 -8.14
CA VAL A 139 7.28 -2.57 -6.96
C VAL A 139 8.64 -2.03 -6.52
N ASN A 140 9.66 -2.90 -6.46
CA ASN A 140 11.00 -2.51 -6.05
C ASN A 140 11.69 -1.61 -7.09
N GLU A 141 11.50 -1.89 -8.37
CA GLU A 141 12.00 -1.06 -9.46
C GLU A 141 11.42 0.36 -9.38
N ALA A 142 10.11 0.49 -9.24
CA ALA A 142 9.44 1.78 -9.07
C ALA A 142 9.98 2.55 -7.85
N GLY A 143 10.16 1.86 -6.70
CA GLY A 143 10.70 2.46 -5.50
C GLY A 143 12.15 2.95 -5.66
N LYS A 144 13.02 2.13 -6.26
CA LYS A 144 14.43 2.48 -6.52
C LYS A 144 14.54 3.65 -7.50
N ASN A 145 13.79 3.59 -8.59
CA ASN A 145 13.77 4.66 -9.60
C ASN A 145 13.30 5.99 -9.02
N ALA A 146 12.30 5.95 -8.14
CA ALA A 146 11.80 7.15 -7.49
C ALA A 146 12.82 7.74 -6.50
N ALA A 147 13.42 6.90 -5.64
CA ALA A 147 14.41 7.35 -4.65
C ALA A 147 15.67 7.92 -5.34
N ASN A 148 16.14 7.30 -6.41
CA ASN A 148 17.34 7.72 -7.15
C ASN A 148 17.21 9.12 -7.78
N LYS A 149 16.03 9.73 -7.82
CA LYS A 149 15.83 11.11 -8.29
C LYS A 149 16.27 12.16 -7.26
N TYR A 150 16.49 11.75 -6.01
CA TYR A 150 16.77 12.66 -4.89
C TYR A 150 18.03 12.22 -4.14
N GLU A 151 19.00 13.12 -4.06
CA GLU A 151 20.22 12.84 -3.32
C GLU A 151 19.93 12.62 -1.82
N GLY A 152 20.55 11.61 -1.25
CA GLY A 152 20.36 11.24 0.16
C GLY A 152 19.11 10.40 0.45
N LEU A 153 18.23 10.16 -0.52
CA LEU A 153 17.05 9.34 -0.33
C LEU A 153 17.31 7.88 -0.74
N THR A 154 16.93 6.95 0.12
CA THR A 154 17.11 5.51 -0.11
C THR A 154 15.75 4.79 -0.15
N TYR A 155 15.55 3.87 -1.10
CA TYR A 155 14.42 2.96 -1.07
C TYR A 155 14.79 1.68 -0.32
N TRP A 156 13.99 1.34 0.69
CA TRP A 156 14.14 0.11 1.46
C TRP A 156 13.35 -1.02 0.81
N ASP A 157 14.03 -1.89 0.05
CA ASP A 157 13.45 -3.01 -0.69
C ASP A 157 13.25 -4.28 0.15
N TYR A 158 12.92 -4.12 1.42
CA TYR A 158 12.73 -5.23 2.34
C TYR A 158 11.61 -6.17 1.91
N ASN A 159 11.88 -7.46 1.87
CA ASN A 159 10.88 -8.46 1.48
C ASN A 159 10.02 -8.91 2.67
N TRP A 160 8.93 -8.22 2.89
CA TRP A 160 7.97 -8.45 3.97
C TRP A 160 7.28 -9.82 3.95
N ARG A 161 7.37 -10.61 2.85
CA ARG A 161 6.78 -11.93 2.72
C ARG A 161 7.64 -13.03 3.31
N LYS A 162 8.96 -12.83 3.38
CA LYS A 162 9.92 -13.84 3.84
C LYS A 162 9.75 -14.19 5.32
N ASN A 163 10.33 -15.31 5.72
CA ASN A 163 10.43 -15.76 7.11
C ASN A 163 9.08 -15.84 7.84
N GLY A 164 8.00 -16.21 7.14
CA GLY A 164 6.67 -16.27 7.73
C GLY A 164 5.90 -14.94 7.76
N GLY A 165 6.46 -13.86 7.18
CA GLY A 165 5.83 -12.53 7.20
C GLY A 165 4.44 -12.49 6.60
N ALA A 166 4.18 -13.25 5.53
CA ALA A 166 2.84 -13.33 4.94
C ALA A 166 1.81 -13.97 5.90
N ALA A 167 2.19 -15.03 6.61
CA ALA A 167 1.31 -15.70 7.59
C ALA A 167 1.05 -14.79 8.80
N CYS A 168 2.09 -14.18 9.34
CA CYS A 168 1.99 -13.19 10.43
C CYS A 168 1.04 -12.03 10.04
N ASN A 169 1.16 -11.52 8.82
CA ASN A 169 0.26 -10.47 8.33
C ASN A 169 -1.21 -10.91 8.26
N MET A 170 -1.48 -12.13 7.81
CA MET A 170 -2.84 -12.68 7.77
C MET A 170 -3.44 -12.80 9.18
N GLU A 171 -2.65 -13.23 10.16
CA GLU A 171 -3.09 -13.30 11.55
C GLU A 171 -3.41 -11.91 12.12
N ILE A 172 -2.56 -10.92 11.87
CA ILE A 172 -2.81 -9.52 12.26
C ILE A 172 -4.09 -9.00 11.62
N CYS A 173 -4.30 -9.23 10.33
CA CYS A 173 -5.51 -8.83 9.63
C CYS A 173 -6.78 -9.39 10.31
N LYS A 174 -6.74 -10.66 10.71
CA LYS A 174 -7.84 -11.33 11.41
C LYS A 174 -8.07 -10.71 12.80
N ASN A 175 -7.00 -10.54 13.58
CA ASN A 175 -7.08 -10.02 14.95
C ASN A 175 -7.53 -8.56 15.01
N GLN A 176 -7.15 -7.75 14.01
CA GLN A 176 -7.55 -6.34 13.88
C GLN A 176 -8.90 -6.17 13.17
N LYS A 177 -9.49 -7.25 12.64
CA LYS A 177 -10.71 -7.26 11.84
C LYS A 177 -10.63 -6.27 10.67
N PHE A 178 -9.49 -6.23 9.97
CA PHE A 178 -9.31 -5.34 8.84
C PHE A 178 -10.24 -5.67 7.67
N TYR A 179 -10.77 -4.63 7.05
CA TYR A 179 -11.52 -4.75 5.81
C TYR A 179 -10.71 -5.45 4.73
N GLN A 180 -11.22 -6.57 4.22
CA GLN A 180 -10.57 -7.36 3.18
C GLN A 180 -11.12 -6.95 1.81
N GLN A 181 -10.38 -6.13 1.08
CA GLN A 181 -10.75 -5.75 -0.28
C GLN A 181 -10.74 -6.95 -1.22
N GLU A 182 -11.67 -6.95 -2.19
CA GLU A 182 -11.86 -8.06 -3.12
C GLU A 182 -11.22 -7.82 -4.51
N TYR A 183 -10.52 -6.68 -4.70
CA TYR A 183 -9.78 -6.33 -5.91
C TYR A 183 -8.60 -5.40 -5.58
N CYS A 184 -7.71 -5.18 -6.55
CA CYS A 184 -6.50 -4.39 -6.32
C CYS A 184 -6.79 -2.94 -5.90
N GLY A 185 -7.81 -2.32 -6.51
CA GLY A 185 -8.26 -0.95 -6.18
C GLY A 185 -8.67 -0.15 -7.41
N CYS A 186 -8.02 -0.33 -8.56
CA CYS A 186 -8.35 0.49 -9.72
C CYS A 186 -9.67 0.05 -10.40
N ALA A 187 -10.31 0.99 -11.11
CA ALA A 187 -11.57 0.75 -11.82
C ALA A 187 -11.48 -0.44 -12.78
N PHE A 188 -10.32 -0.64 -13.41
CA PHE A 188 -10.10 -1.74 -14.36
C PHE A 188 -10.00 -3.09 -13.65
N SER A 189 -9.32 -3.16 -12.50
CA SER A 189 -9.28 -4.39 -11.70
C SER A 189 -10.65 -4.74 -11.11
N LEU A 190 -11.47 -3.74 -10.74
CA LEU A 190 -12.86 -3.97 -10.33
C LEU A 190 -13.73 -4.51 -11.48
N ARG A 191 -13.60 -3.90 -12.67
CA ARG A 191 -14.25 -4.37 -13.90
C ARG A 191 -13.95 -5.85 -14.18
N ASP A 192 -12.66 -6.19 -14.15
CA ASP A 192 -12.19 -7.52 -14.53
C ASP A 192 -12.54 -8.57 -13.45
N ALA A 193 -12.42 -8.21 -12.16
CA ALA A 193 -12.90 -9.04 -11.06
C ALA A 193 -14.41 -9.31 -11.16
N ASN A 194 -15.21 -8.29 -11.47
CA ASN A 194 -16.65 -8.45 -11.64
C ASN A 194 -17.02 -9.28 -12.88
N LYS A 195 -16.31 -9.14 -14.01
CA LYS A 195 -16.49 -10.00 -15.18
C LYS A 195 -16.24 -11.47 -14.84
N TRP A 196 -15.13 -11.74 -14.15
CA TRP A 196 -14.79 -13.10 -13.72
C TRP A 196 -15.85 -13.67 -12.76
N ARG A 197 -16.30 -12.89 -11.77
CA ARG A 197 -17.32 -13.31 -10.79
C ARG A 197 -18.62 -13.70 -11.49
N VAL A 198 -19.13 -12.85 -12.37
CA VAL A 198 -20.37 -13.11 -13.12
C VAL A 198 -20.23 -14.35 -13.99
N ALA A 199 -19.12 -14.51 -14.71
CA ALA A 199 -18.86 -15.70 -15.52
C ALA A 199 -18.80 -17.01 -14.72
N ASN A 200 -18.53 -16.90 -13.38
CA ASN A 200 -18.51 -18.04 -12.46
C ASN A 200 -19.74 -18.10 -11.53
N GLY A 201 -20.85 -17.48 -11.91
CA GLY A 201 -22.13 -17.54 -11.19
C GLY A 201 -22.11 -16.82 -9.84
N ARG A 202 -21.19 -15.86 -9.63
CA ARG A 202 -21.10 -15.07 -8.39
C ARG A 202 -21.63 -13.66 -8.60
N GLU A 203 -22.19 -13.07 -7.56
CA GLU A 203 -22.59 -11.67 -7.58
C GLU A 203 -21.39 -10.74 -7.75
N LYS A 204 -21.62 -9.55 -8.33
CA LYS A 204 -20.60 -8.49 -8.39
C LYS A 204 -20.19 -8.06 -6.99
N ILE A 205 -18.97 -7.52 -6.89
CA ILE A 205 -18.45 -6.95 -5.64
C ILE A 205 -19.35 -5.78 -5.21
N ARG A 206 -19.78 -5.82 -3.95
CA ARG A 206 -20.50 -4.74 -3.28
C ARG A 206 -19.51 -4.01 -2.37
N ILE A 207 -19.19 -2.78 -2.73
CA ILE A 207 -18.22 -1.97 -1.99
C ILE A 207 -18.70 -1.74 -0.56
N GLY A 208 -17.84 -2.04 0.41
CA GLY A 208 -18.11 -1.83 1.83
C GLY A 208 -18.97 -2.89 2.53
N GLU A 209 -19.49 -3.90 1.82
CA GLU A 209 -20.33 -4.95 2.43
C GLU A 209 -19.63 -5.68 3.60
N LYS A 210 -18.30 -5.78 3.54
CA LYS A 210 -17.49 -6.44 4.58
C LYS A 210 -16.73 -5.46 5.46
N TYR A 211 -17.17 -4.22 5.53
CA TYR A 211 -16.54 -3.19 6.34
C TYR A 211 -17.17 -3.10 7.72
N TYR A 212 -16.47 -3.58 8.74
CA TYR A 212 -16.97 -3.62 10.12
C TYR A 212 -17.04 -2.25 10.81
N GLY A 213 -16.42 -1.21 10.24
CA GLY A 213 -16.50 0.17 10.75
C GLY A 213 -17.85 0.86 10.49
N SER A 214 -18.74 0.25 9.71
CA SER A 214 -20.10 0.76 9.46
C SER A 214 -21.13 0.31 10.49
N GLU A 215 -20.76 -0.59 11.41
CA GLU A 215 -21.59 -0.96 12.56
C GLU A 215 -21.31 0.04 13.70
N LYS A 216 -21.92 1.23 13.61
CA LYS A 216 -22.04 2.20 14.70
C LYS A 216 -23.50 2.46 14.99
#